data_ec55a917ee74ca1cd8fb49a1b1c92912
#
_entry.id   ec55a917ee74ca1cd8fb49a1b1c92912
#
_cell.length_a   1.000
_cell.length_b   1.000
_cell.length_c   1.000
_cell.angle_alpha   90.00
_cell.angle_beta   90.00
_cell.angle_gamma   90.00
#
_symmetry.space_group_name_H-M   'P 1'
#
loop_
_entity.id
_entity.type
_entity.pdbx_description
1 polymer ?
#
loop_
_entity_poly.entity_id
_entity_poly.type
_entity_poly.pdbx_seq_one_letter_code
_entity_poly.pdbx_strand_id
1 'polypeptide(L)'
;NGNDPLCVQFGREKNVRAYYYGISEKVLPQTDDTKDGRFCPVCGGEQVYKYYHYSQLGDYFCPHCGFKRPKIDFEVKNVRLETPMKFTVNGKPMSINYKGFYNIYNLIAVYGALTVAGEDTKDFSKLLESYKPQIGRMQEFPFKKPVILSLSKNPAGFNQAIATVNSDKRRKDVIIAINDLANDGRDVSWLWDVDFDKIHDENLNTLTTTGIRVWDISLRFKYSDIKV
;
A
#
# COMPACT_ATOMS: atom_id res chain seq x y z
N ASN A 1 -10.71 -7.52 -2.93
CA ASN A 1 -10.32 -6.78 -1.73
C ASN A 1 -11.57 -6.23 -1.03
N GLY A 2 -11.90 -6.76 0.16
CA GLY A 2 -13.09 -6.34 0.92
C GLY A 2 -12.92 -4.99 1.63
N ASN A 3 -11.67 -4.53 1.81
CA ASN A 3 -11.39 -3.20 2.34
C ASN A 3 -11.50 -2.08 1.28
N ASP A 4 -11.67 -2.45 0.01
CA ASP A 4 -11.77 -1.49 -1.10
C ASP A 4 -13.23 -1.38 -1.57
N PRO A 5 -13.90 -0.23 -1.38
CA PRO A 5 -15.29 -0.06 -1.79
C PRO A 5 -15.49 -0.21 -3.31
N LEU A 6 -14.49 0.16 -4.12
CA LEU A 6 -14.55 0.02 -5.57
C LEU A 6 -14.51 -1.46 -5.99
N CYS A 7 -13.63 -2.27 -5.36
CA CYS A 7 -13.59 -3.71 -5.61
C CYS A 7 -14.88 -4.41 -5.16
N VAL A 8 -15.44 -4.01 -4.01
CA VAL A 8 -16.66 -4.62 -3.46
C VAL A 8 -17.89 -4.35 -4.35
N GLN A 9 -17.92 -3.22 -5.03
CA GLN A 9 -19.00 -2.92 -5.99
C GLN A 9 -19.14 -4.03 -7.04
N PHE A 10 -18.05 -4.50 -7.63
CA PHE A 10 -18.08 -5.57 -8.65
C PHE A 10 -18.59 -6.91 -8.09
N GLY A 11 -18.30 -7.22 -6.85
CA GLY A 11 -18.78 -8.45 -6.19
C GLY A 11 -20.27 -8.47 -5.88
N ARG A 12 -21.00 -7.38 -6.12
CA ARG A 12 -22.45 -7.28 -5.94
C ARG A 12 -23.24 -7.61 -7.20
N GLU A 13 -22.58 -7.85 -8.31
CA GLU A 13 -23.25 -8.22 -9.56
C GLU A 13 -23.99 -9.53 -9.40
N LYS A 14 -25.17 -9.64 -10.04
CA LYS A 14 -25.98 -10.85 -10.01
C LYS A 14 -25.22 -12.01 -10.64
N ASN A 15 -25.32 -13.18 -10.01
CA ASN A 15 -24.68 -14.44 -10.44
C ASN A 15 -23.14 -14.49 -10.27
N VAL A 16 -22.53 -13.57 -9.51
CA VAL A 16 -21.13 -13.64 -9.14
C VAL A 16 -20.99 -14.15 -7.71
N ARG A 17 -20.20 -15.22 -7.51
CA ARG A 17 -19.77 -15.65 -6.19
C ARG A 17 -18.48 -14.94 -5.84
N ALA A 18 -18.56 -13.94 -4.97
CA ALA A 18 -17.41 -13.17 -4.52
C ALA A 18 -16.87 -13.71 -3.19
N TYR A 19 -15.55 -13.81 -3.09
CA TYR A 19 -14.82 -14.06 -1.85
C TYR A 19 -14.01 -12.82 -1.51
N TYR A 20 -14.02 -12.43 -0.24
CA TYR A 20 -13.40 -11.18 0.20
C TYR A 20 -12.23 -11.44 1.14
N TYR A 21 -11.11 -10.82 0.85
CA TYR A 21 -9.97 -10.74 1.76
C TYR A 21 -9.81 -9.33 2.31
N GLY A 22 -9.22 -9.21 3.49
CA GLY A 22 -8.97 -7.88 4.06
C GLY A 22 -8.40 -7.92 5.47
N ILE A 23 -7.95 -6.75 5.93
CA ILE A 23 -7.41 -6.54 7.28
C ILE A 23 -8.53 -5.95 8.13
N SER A 24 -8.81 -6.57 9.27
CA SER A 24 -9.97 -6.26 10.12
C SER A 24 -9.58 -5.58 11.43
N GLU A 25 -8.54 -4.77 11.39
CA GLU A 25 -8.11 -3.94 12.50
C GLU A 25 -7.45 -2.65 12.00
N LYS A 26 -7.40 -1.65 12.85
CA LYS A 26 -6.63 -0.43 12.61
C LYS A 26 -5.14 -0.73 12.81
N VAL A 27 -4.34 -0.60 11.75
CA VAL A 27 -2.90 -0.90 11.78
C VAL A 27 -2.05 0.37 11.74
N LEU A 28 -2.43 1.33 10.90
CA LEU A 28 -1.69 2.57 10.70
C LEU A 28 -2.36 3.74 11.46
N PRO A 29 -1.59 4.76 11.84
CA PRO A 29 -2.17 6.01 12.32
C PRO A 29 -3.19 6.55 11.32
N GLN A 30 -4.28 7.11 11.80
CA GLN A 30 -5.25 7.77 10.94
C GLN A 30 -4.67 9.09 10.44
N THR A 31 -4.74 9.31 9.14
CA THR A 31 -4.50 10.59 8.49
C THR A 31 -5.79 10.98 7.75
N ASP A 32 -6.06 12.25 7.52
CA ASP A 32 -7.34 12.71 6.94
C ASP A 32 -7.44 12.52 5.40
N ASP A 33 -6.66 11.60 4.83
CA ASP A 33 -6.38 11.50 3.39
C ASP A 33 -7.15 10.41 2.64
N THR A 34 -8.44 10.27 2.87
CA THR A 34 -9.29 9.39 2.03
C THR A 34 -9.67 10.09 0.72
N LYS A 35 -8.73 10.28 -0.20
CA LYS A 35 -9.01 11.00 -1.47
C LYS A 35 -9.91 10.20 -2.40
N ASP A 36 -9.58 8.93 -2.67
CA ASP A 36 -10.24 8.11 -3.71
C ASP A 36 -11.51 7.40 -3.25
N GLY A 37 -11.68 7.18 -1.97
CA GLY A 37 -12.82 6.44 -1.39
C GLY A 37 -13.83 7.30 -0.64
N ARG A 38 -13.81 8.62 -0.85
CA ARG A 38 -14.68 9.54 -0.13
C ARG A 38 -16.16 9.33 -0.48
N PHE A 39 -16.46 9.04 -1.73
CA PHE A 39 -17.82 8.92 -2.20
C PHE A 39 -18.22 7.46 -2.43
N CYS A 40 -19.45 7.15 -2.07
CA CYS A 40 -20.03 5.82 -2.25
C CYS A 40 -20.16 5.45 -3.73
N PRO A 41 -19.58 4.32 -4.18
CA PRO A 41 -19.67 3.93 -5.59
C PRO A 41 -21.08 3.52 -6.03
N VAL A 42 -22.03 3.37 -5.08
CA VAL A 42 -23.40 2.97 -5.37
C VAL A 42 -24.34 4.16 -5.51
N CYS A 43 -24.24 5.16 -4.62
CA CYS A 43 -25.19 6.28 -4.59
C CYS A 43 -24.54 7.67 -4.67
N GLY A 44 -23.20 7.75 -4.74
CA GLY A 44 -22.47 9.02 -4.78
C GLY A 44 -22.45 9.80 -3.46
N GLY A 45 -23.14 9.33 -2.42
CA GLY A 45 -23.12 9.96 -1.10
C GLY A 45 -21.79 9.78 -0.38
N GLU A 46 -21.49 10.64 0.58
CA GLU A 46 -20.23 10.55 1.34
C GLU A 46 -20.19 9.28 2.20
N GLN A 47 -19.05 8.59 2.19
CA GLN A 47 -18.81 7.39 3.01
C GLN A 47 -18.17 7.76 4.34
N VAL A 48 -18.44 6.94 5.36
CA VAL A 48 -17.83 7.02 6.68
C VAL A 48 -16.89 5.84 6.86
N TYR A 49 -15.66 6.12 7.29
CA TYR A 49 -14.66 5.11 7.63
C TYR A 49 -14.51 5.00 9.14
N LYS A 50 -14.62 3.79 9.67
CA LYS A 50 -14.25 3.52 11.07
C LYS A 50 -12.73 3.58 11.25
N TYR A 51 -12.01 3.07 10.25
CA TYR A 51 -10.58 3.24 10.05
C TYR A 51 -10.25 3.02 8.57
N TYR A 52 -9.15 3.57 8.14
CA TYR A 52 -8.55 3.24 6.86
C TYR A 52 -7.04 3.00 7.02
N HIS A 53 -6.45 2.35 6.03
CA HIS A 53 -5.03 2.01 6.02
C HIS A 53 -4.24 2.93 5.12
N TYR A 54 -4.59 2.97 3.85
CA TYR A 54 -4.06 3.90 2.84
C TYR A 54 -5.02 3.96 1.65
N SER A 55 -4.97 5.05 0.89
CA SER A 55 -5.92 5.28 -0.20
C SER A 55 -7.37 5.10 0.29
N GLN A 56 -8.17 4.26 -0.35
CA GLN A 56 -9.55 3.95 0.03
C GLN A 56 -9.72 2.67 0.85
N LEU A 57 -8.62 2.01 1.24
CA LEU A 57 -8.70 0.71 1.92
C LEU A 57 -9.01 0.85 3.42
N GLY A 58 -10.13 0.27 3.87
CA GLY A 58 -10.50 0.36 5.28
C GLY A 58 -11.79 -0.38 5.66
N ASP A 59 -12.35 -0.01 6.79
CA ASP A 59 -13.69 -0.42 7.22
C ASP A 59 -14.65 0.76 7.05
N TYR A 60 -15.48 0.68 6.04
CA TYR A 60 -16.35 1.76 5.55
C TYR A 60 -17.82 1.38 5.56
N PHE A 61 -18.65 2.40 5.59
CA PHE A 61 -20.08 2.30 5.32
C PHE A 61 -20.64 3.62 4.74
N CYS A 62 -21.70 3.51 3.97
CA CYS A 62 -22.43 4.64 3.45
C CYS A 62 -23.70 4.83 4.27
N PRO A 63 -23.89 5.97 4.97
CA PRO A 63 -25.09 6.23 5.74
C PRO A 63 -26.33 6.45 4.88
N HIS A 64 -26.16 6.79 3.60
CA HIS A 64 -27.29 7.10 2.70
C HIS A 64 -27.93 5.84 2.09
N CYS A 65 -27.15 4.85 1.66
CA CYS A 65 -27.69 3.67 0.99
C CYS A 65 -27.40 2.33 1.68
N GLY A 66 -26.68 2.37 2.81
CA GLY A 66 -26.33 1.16 3.57
C GLY A 66 -25.22 0.31 2.93
N PHE A 67 -24.58 0.77 1.81
CA PHE A 67 -23.39 0.11 1.26
C PHE A 67 -22.29 0.09 2.30
N LYS A 68 -21.69 -1.08 2.51
CA LYS A 68 -20.68 -1.24 3.55
C LYS A 68 -19.69 -2.34 3.22
N ARG A 69 -18.58 -2.35 3.94
CA ARG A 69 -17.58 -3.41 3.92
C ARG A 69 -18.26 -4.76 4.14
N PRO A 70 -18.03 -5.76 3.26
CA PRO A 70 -18.61 -7.09 3.39
C PRO A 70 -17.98 -7.87 4.54
N LYS A 71 -18.58 -9.01 4.87
CA LYS A 71 -17.90 -10.02 5.69
C LYS A 71 -16.64 -10.48 4.95
N ILE A 72 -15.56 -10.59 5.67
CA ILE A 72 -14.26 -11.01 5.12
C ILE A 72 -14.12 -12.53 5.27
N ASP A 73 -13.84 -13.20 4.16
CA ASP A 73 -13.61 -14.67 4.11
C ASP A 73 -12.18 -15.02 4.50
N PHE A 74 -11.22 -14.19 4.08
CA PHE A 74 -9.79 -14.31 4.42
C PHE A 74 -9.37 -13.12 5.27
N GLU A 75 -9.60 -13.26 6.57
CA GLU A 75 -9.46 -12.15 7.52
C GLU A 75 -8.05 -12.09 8.12
N VAL A 76 -7.41 -10.93 7.96
CA VAL A 76 -6.12 -10.63 8.62
C VAL A 76 -6.37 -9.87 9.92
N LYS A 77 -5.69 -10.30 10.98
CA LYS A 77 -5.62 -9.67 12.30
C LYS A 77 -4.24 -9.83 12.94
N ASN A 78 -4.05 -9.17 14.08
CA ASN A 78 -2.83 -9.22 14.91
C ASN A 78 -1.58 -8.79 14.13
N VAL A 79 -1.70 -7.73 13.34
CA VAL A 79 -0.62 -7.22 12.49
C VAL A 79 0.46 -6.56 13.34
N ARG A 80 1.70 -6.99 13.14
CA ARG A 80 2.93 -6.39 13.66
C ARG A 80 3.80 -6.00 12.48
N LEU A 81 4.17 -4.73 12.38
CA LEU A 81 4.89 -4.18 11.21
C LEU A 81 6.41 -4.25 11.34
N GLU A 82 6.94 -4.61 12.50
CA GLU A 82 8.37 -4.84 12.69
C GLU A 82 8.84 -6.00 11.80
N THR A 83 10.07 -5.93 11.30
CA THR A 83 10.64 -7.00 10.47
C THR A 83 11.21 -8.12 11.36
N PRO A 84 10.77 -9.37 11.22
CA PRO A 84 9.75 -9.86 10.27
C PRO A 84 8.35 -9.35 10.62
N MET A 85 7.58 -8.92 9.61
CA MET A 85 6.17 -8.59 9.82
C MET A 85 5.38 -9.87 10.15
N LYS A 86 4.56 -9.79 11.20
CA LYS A 86 3.74 -10.93 11.67
C LYS A 86 2.27 -10.57 11.65
N PHE A 87 1.44 -11.52 11.31
CA PHE A 87 -0.02 -11.37 11.29
C PHE A 87 -0.69 -12.75 11.34
N THR A 88 -2.00 -12.77 11.50
CA THR A 88 -2.79 -14.00 11.39
C THR A 88 -3.75 -13.91 10.22
N VAL A 89 -4.00 -15.03 9.55
CA VAL A 89 -5.05 -15.18 8.54
C VAL A 89 -6.04 -16.23 9.03
N ASN A 90 -7.25 -15.82 9.33
CA ASN A 90 -8.27 -16.68 9.95
C ASN A 90 -7.72 -17.46 11.16
N GLY A 91 -6.92 -16.76 12.00
CA GLY A 91 -6.27 -17.34 13.18
C GLY A 91 -4.96 -18.08 12.93
N LYS A 92 -4.61 -18.41 11.69
CA LYS A 92 -3.33 -19.06 11.35
C LYS A 92 -2.19 -18.04 11.32
N PRO A 93 -1.07 -18.26 12.05
CA PRO A 93 0.03 -17.32 12.05
C PRO A 93 0.78 -17.30 10.72
N MET A 94 1.20 -16.11 10.30
CA MET A 94 2.05 -15.88 9.12
C MET A 94 3.14 -14.88 9.44
N SER A 95 4.27 -15.00 8.74
CA SER A 95 5.43 -14.13 8.91
C SER A 95 6.08 -13.84 7.55
N ILE A 96 6.54 -12.60 7.36
CA ILE A 96 7.26 -12.18 6.16
C ILE A 96 8.48 -11.34 6.50
N ASN A 97 9.59 -11.59 5.81
CA ASN A 97 10.89 -10.98 6.09
C ASN A 97 11.18 -9.71 5.28
N TYR A 98 10.16 -9.05 4.74
CA TYR A 98 10.33 -7.84 3.95
C TYR A 98 9.34 -6.76 4.34
N LYS A 99 9.70 -5.50 4.09
CA LYS A 99 8.97 -4.31 4.51
C LYS A 99 7.81 -3.97 3.56
N GLY A 100 6.94 -3.09 4.01
CA GLY A 100 5.82 -2.53 3.24
C GLY A 100 4.50 -3.17 3.59
N PHE A 101 3.69 -2.43 4.34
CA PHE A 101 2.36 -2.86 4.81
C PHE A 101 1.45 -3.39 3.69
N TYR A 102 1.50 -2.78 2.51
CA TYR A 102 0.72 -3.21 1.34
C TYR A 102 0.99 -4.66 0.91
N ASN A 103 2.15 -5.22 1.27
CA ASN A 103 2.48 -6.61 0.96
C ASN A 103 1.57 -7.60 1.69
N ILE A 104 1.03 -7.24 2.84
CA ILE A 104 0.03 -8.08 3.53
C ILE A 104 -1.21 -8.24 2.64
N TYR A 105 -1.68 -7.16 2.00
CA TYR A 105 -2.79 -7.24 1.04
C TYR A 105 -2.47 -8.10 -0.18
N ASN A 106 -1.27 -7.99 -0.72
CA ASN A 106 -0.84 -8.81 -1.85
C ASN A 106 -0.81 -10.30 -1.49
N LEU A 107 -0.27 -10.63 -0.33
CA LEU A 107 -0.14 -12.01 0.14
C LEU A 107 -1.49 -12.65 0.44
N ILE A 108 -2.39 -11.93 1.10
CA ILE A 108 -3.72 -12.46 1.40
C ILE A 108 -4.56 -12.61 0.14
N ALA A 109 -4.33 -11.80 -0.89
CA ALA A 109 -4.95 -11.98 -2.20
C ALA A 109 -4.51 -13.30 -2.85
N VAL A 110 -3.20 -13.59 -2.83
CA VAL A 110 -2.65 -14.86 -3.34
C VAL A 110 -3.16 -16.05 -2.52
N TYR A 111 -3.10 -15.97 -1.20
CA TYR A 111 -3.61 -17.02 -0.31
C TYR A 111 -5.08 -17.31 -0.56
N GLY A 112 -5.90 -16.27 -0.68
CA GLY A 112 -7.32 -16.39 -0.97
C GLY A 112 -7.57 -17.01 -2.33
N ALA A 113 -6.86 -16.58 -3.37
CA ALA A 113 -6.99 -17.11 -4.72
C ALA A 113 -6.63 -18.60 -4.78
N LEU A 114 -5.52 -19.01 -4.19
CA LEU A 114 -5.11 -20.42 -4.12
C LEU A 114 -6.13 -21.26 -3.36
N THR A 115 -6.60 -20.77 -2.22
CA THR A 115 -7.60 -21.50 -1.41
C THR A 115 -8.91 -21.68 -2.19
N VAL A 116 -9.39 -20.65 -2.89
CA VAL A 116 -10.62 -20.74 -3.69
C VAL A 116 -10.43 -21.64 -4.92
N ALA A 117 -9.23 -21.69 -5.48
CA ALA A 117 -8.88 -22.60 -6.57
C ALA A 117 -8.75 -24.08 -6.11
N GLY A 118 -8.78 -24.33 -4.80
CA GLY A 118 -8.66 -25.70 -4.26
C GLY A 118 -7.21 -26.16 -4.08
N GLU A 119 -6.25 -25.25 -4.17
CA GLU A 119 -4.83 -25.56 -3.97
C GLU A 119 -4.50 -25.77 -2.48
N ASP A 120 -3.50 -26.62 -2.21
CA ASP A 120 -3.04 -26.86 -0.84
C ASP A 120 -2.22 -25.67 -0.32
N THR A 121 -2.76 -24.98 0.67
CA THR A 121 -2.15 -23.80 1.31
C THR A 121 -1.55 -24.10 2.69
N LYS A 122 -1.36 -25.39 3.07
CA LYS A 122 -0.84 -25.75 4.40
C LYS A 122 0.56 -25.20 4.66
N ASP A 123 1.43 -25.26 3.67
CA ASP A 123 2.82 -24.79 3.75
C ASP A 123 3.02 -23.33 3.29
N PHE A 124 1.93 -22.59 3.05
CA PHE A 124 2.02 -21.22 2.56
C PHE A 124 2.86 -20.33 3.47
N SER A 125 2.74 -20.46 4.79
CA SER A 125 3.57 -19.71 5.76
C SER A 125 5.06 -19.98 5.59
N LYS A 126 5.45 -21.24 5.37
CA LYS A 126 6.86 -21.61 5.13
C LYS A 126 7.39 -21.04 3.81
N LEU A 127 6.54 -21.02 2.77
CA LEU A 127 6.91 -20.39 1.50
C LEU A 127 7.18 -18.89 1.67
N LEU A 128 6.39 -18.21 2.49
CA LEU A 128 6.60 -16.79 2.78
C LEU A 128 7.93 -16.49 3.49
N GLU A 129 8.40 -17.36 4.37
CA GLU A 129 9.68 -17.20 5.06
C GLU A 129 10.87 -17.26 4.10
N SER A 130 10.76 -18.07 3.04
CA SER A 130 11.80 -18.22 2.02
C SER A 130 11.66 -17.25 0.84
N TYR A 131 10.51 -16.59 0.71
CA TYR A 131 10.24 -15.68 -0.40
C TYR A 131 11.10 -14.41 -0.32
N LYS A 132 11.74 -14.10 -1.45
CA LYS A 132 12.47 -12.84 -1.63
C LYS A 132 11.68 -11.93 -2.57
N PRO A 133 11.42 -10.67 -2.18
CA PRO A 133 10.74 -9.72 -3.06
C PRO A 133 11.46 -9.60 -4.40
N GLN A 134 10.69 -9.42 -5.48
CA GLN A 134 11.26 -9.12 -6.78
C GLN A 134 11.98 -7.76 -6.78
N ILE A 135 12.86 -7.57 -7.76
CA ILE A 135 13.62 -6.33 -7.98
C ILE A 135 12.69 -5.10 -7.90
N GLY A 136 13.12 -4.10 -7.14
CA GLY A 136 12.39 -2.83 -7.00
C GLY A 136 11.23 -2.83 -5.99
N ARG A 137 11.08 -3.88 -5.18
CA ARG A 137 10.07 -3.92 -4.13
C ARG A 137 10.69 -3.82 -2.75
N MET A 138 11.14 -2.61 -2.35
CA MET A 138 11.90 -2.39 -1.11
C MET A 138 13.10 -3.34 -0.99
N GLN A 139 13.77 -3.56 -2.12
CA GLN A 139 14.92 -4.45 -2.20
C GLN A 139 16.11 -3.83 -1.48
N GLU A 140 16.69 -4.56 -0.55
CA GLU A 140 17.86 -4.13 0.19
C GLU A 140 19.14 -4.69 -0.44
N PHE A 141 20.11 -3.81 -0.67
CA PHE A 141 21.44 -4.15 -1.16
C PHE A 141 22.45 -3.90 -0.05
N PRO A 142 23.21 -4.92 0.37
CA PRO A 142 24.15 -4.84 1.49
C PRO A 142 25.50 -4.22 1.05
N PHE A 143 25.47 -2.99 0.59
CA PHE A 143 26.69 -2.24 0.33
C PHE A 143 27.29 -1.71 1.64
N LYS A 144 28.45 -1.04 1.58
CA LYS A 144 29.07 -0.37 2.73
C LYS A 144 28.08 0.55 3.47
N LYS A 145 27.22 1.26 2.72
CA LYS A 145 25.98 1.87 3.21
C LYS A 145 24.82 1.05 2.64
N PRO A 146 23.92 0.49 3.45
CA PRO A 146 22.75 -0.23 2.94
C PRO A 146 21.92 0.65 2.01
N VAL A 147 21.56 0.11 0.84
CA VAL A 147 20.70 0.80 -0.13
C VAL A 147 19.40 0.05 -0.25
N ILE A 148 18.28 0.77 -0.12
CA ILE A 148 16.95 0.22 -0.33
C ILE A 148 16.39 0.80 -1.63
N LEU A 149 16.06 -0.06 -2.59
CA LEU A 149 15.45 0.32 -3.86
C LEU A 149 13.95 0.04 -3.84
N SER A 150 13.15 1.08 -4.10
CA SER A 150 11.70 0.95 -4.30
C SER A 150 11.29 1.54 -5.63
N LEU A 151 10.60 0.75 -6.45
CA LEU A 151 10.01 1.18 -7.70
C LEU A 151 8.54 1.53 -7.46
N SER A 152 8.16 2.76 -7.83
CA SER A 152 6.79 3.25 -7.75
C SER A 152 6.36 3.84 -9.09
N LYS A 153 5.14 3.51 -9.55
CA LYS A 153 4.62 3.91 -10.87
C LYS A 153 3.27 4.63 -10.80
N ASN A 154 2.82 4.93 -9.60
CA ASN A 154 1.56 5.62 -9.38
C ASN A 154 1.55 6.27 -7.99
N PRO A 155 0.62 7.20 -7.70
CA PRO A 155 0.56 7.91 -6.42
C PRO A 155 0.45 6.99 -5.21
N ALA A 156 -0.42 5.98 -5.26
CA ALA A 156 -0.62 5.07 -4.12
C ALA A 156 0.66 4.30 -3.76
N GLY A 157 1.38 3.78 -4.77
CA GLY A 157 2.66 3.10 -4.56
C GLY A 157 3.74 4.03 -4.02
N PHE A 158 3.78 5.28 -4.52
CA PHE A 158 4.74 6.27 -4.06
C PHE A 158 4.47 6.70 -2.62
N ASN A 159 3.21 6.93 -2.26
CA ASN A 159 2.81 7.26 -0.89
C ASN A 159 3.17 6.13 0.09
N GLN A 160 3.05 4.87 -0.33
CA GLN A 160 3.51 3.73 0.49
C GLN A 160 5.03 3.68 0.63
N ALA A 161 5.79 4.04 -0.41
CA ALA A 161 7.24 4.15 -0.32
C ALA A 161 7.64 5.27 0.67
N ILE A 162 7.01 6.45 0.59
CA ILE A 162 7.20 7.55 1.54
C ILE A 162 6.90 7.10 2.97
N ALA A 163 5.76 6.46 3.21
CA ALA A 163 5.39 5.95 4.53
C ALA A 163 6.43 4.96 5.08
N THR A 164 6.99 4.12 4.21
CA THR A 164 8.03 3.16 4.60
C THR A 164 9.36 3.86 4.92
N VAL A 165 9.75 4.88 4.15
CA VAL A 165 10.92 5.72 4.40
C VAL A 165 10.79 6.42 5.76
N ASN A 166 9.63 7.02 6.05
CA ASN A 166 9.37 7.73 7.31
C ASN A 166 9.33 6.78 8.52
N SER A 167 8.94 5.52 8.34
CA SER A 167 8.93 4.52 9.42
C SER A 167 10.32 4.06 9.83
N ASP A 168 11.32 4.21 8.96
CA ASP A 168 12.71 3.86 9.25
C ASP A 168 13.37 4.95 10.12
N LYS A 169 13.71 4.61 11.34
CA LYS A 169 14.31 5.55 12.32
C LYS A 169 15.80 5.78 12.13
N ARG A 170 16.43 5.12 11.17
CA ARG A 170 17.84 5.35 10.84
C ARG A 170 18.01 6.66 10.08
N ARG A 171 19.16 7.34 10.29
CA ARG A 171 19.54 8.48 9.45
C ARG A 171 19.72 8.03 8.00
N LYS A 172 19.13 8.76 7.07
CA LYS A 172 19.01 8.32 5.67
C LYS A 172 19.18 9.46 4.68
N ASP A 173 19.69 9.10 3.52
CA ASP A 173 19.69 9.90 2.30
C ASP A 173 18.61 9.32 1.37
N VAL A 174 17.79 10.16 0.74
CA VAL A 174 16.73 9.75 -0.19
C VAL A 174 17.04 10.29 -1.56
N ILE A 175 16.99 9.42 -2.56
CA ILE A 175 17.12 9.78 -3.98
C ILE A 175 15.83 9.42 -4.69
N ILE A 176 15.22 10.38 -5.38
CA ILE A 176 14.02 10.17 -6.18
C ILE A 176 14.37 10.39 -7.65
N ALA A 177 14.25 9.31 -8.43
CA ALA A 177 14.48 9.32 -9.87
C ALA A 177 13.15 9.18 -10.62
N ILE A 178 12.82 10.15 -11.48
CA ILE A 178 11.61 10.12 -12.31
C ILE A 178 12.00 10.07 -13.78
N ASN A 179 11.46 9.08 -14.47
CA ASN A 179 11.65 8.88 -15.91
C ASN A 179 10.29 8.73 -16.61
N ASP A 180 10.29 8.91 -17.93
CA ASP A 180 9.11 8.81 -18.81
C ASP A 180 9.37 7.94 -20.04
N LEU A 181 10.26 6.96 -19.90
CA LEU A 181 10.49 5.96 -20.94
C LEU A 181 9.25 5.04 -21.10
N ALA A 182 9.17 4.31 -22.19
CA ALA A 182 8.02 3.46 -22.52
C ALA A 182 7.62 2.51 -21.37
N ASN A 183 8.60 1.99 -20.62
CA ASN A 183 8.37 1.09 -19.48
C ASN A 183 7.98 1.81 -18.19
N ASP A 184 8.24 3.12 -18.10
CA ASP A 184 7.94 3.95 -16.93
C ASP A 184 6.55 4.58 -17.00
N GLY A 185 6.01 4.70 -18.22
CA GLY A 185 4.82 5.50 -18.52
C GLY A 185 5.19 6.93 -18.90
N ARG A 186 4.60 7.44 -19.98
CA ARG A 186 4.92 8.78 -20.50
C ARG A 186 4.25 9.90 -19.72
N ASP A 187 3.10 9.62 -19.14
CA ASP A 187 2.37 10.58 -18.32
C ASP A 187 2.98 10.62 -16.92
N VAL A 188 3.48 11.79 -16.53
CA VAL A 188 4.03 12.07 -15.19
C VAL A 188 3.14 13.01 -14.37
N SER A 189 1.94 13.34 -14.85
CA SER A 189 0.99 14.23 -14.15
C SER A 189 0.59 13.69 -12.77
N TRP A 190 0.62 12.37 -12.59
CA TRP A 190 0.35 11.70 -11.32
C TRP A 190 1.29 12.11 -10.17
N LEU A 191 2.43 12.76 -10.47
CA LEU A 191 3.31 13.33 -9.44
C LEU A 191 2.60 14.37 -8.57
N TRP A 192 1.57 15.04 -9.09
CA TRP A 192 0.80 16.03 -8.35
C TRP A 192 -0.17 15.41 -7.35
N ASP A 193 -0.49 14.11 -7.50
CA ASP A 193 -1.33 13.36 -6.59
C ASP A 193 -0.54 12.65 -5.48
N VAL A 194 0.80 12.70 -5.54
CA VAL A 194 1.68 12.15 -4.48
C VAL A 194 1.79 13.12 -3.32
N ASP A 195 1.67 12.59 -2.11
CA ASP A 195 1.79 13.35 -0.86
C ASP A 195 3.26 13.58 -0.47
N PHE A 196 4.01 14.27 -1.32
CA PHE A 196 5.42 14.58 -1.05
C PHE A 196 5.60 15.40 0.22
N ASP A 197 4.62 16.22 0.59
CA ASP A 197 4.62 17.01 1.84
C ASP A 197 4.85 16.13 3.08
N LYS A 198 4.56 14.83 2.96
CA LYS A 198 4.80 13.83 4.01
C LYS A 198 6.24 13.33 4.09
N ILE A 199 7.11 13.67 3.12
CA ILE A 199 8.55 13.43 3.24
C ILE A 199 9.13 14.43 4.25
N HIS A 200 8.74 14.27 5.50
CA HIS A 200 9.24 15.09 6.59
C HIS A 200 9.65 14.17 7.73
N ASP A 201 10.95 13.91 7.82
CA ASP A 201 11.55 13.03 8.83
C ASP A 201 12.80 13.71 9.40
N GLU A 202 12.85 13.84 10.71
CA GLU A 202 14.02 14.34 11.44
C GLU A 202 15.31 13.55 11.14
N ASN A 203 15.15 12.31 10.66
CA ASN A 203 16.26 11.43 10.28
C ASN A 203 16.62 11.55 8.78
N LEU A 204 15.95 12.40 8.03
CA LEU A 204 16.29 12.70 6.64
C LEU A 204 17.51 13.61 6.60
N ASN A 205 18.61 13.13 6.02
CA ASN A 205 19.85 13.90 5.88
C ASN A 205 19.86 14.69 4.57
N THR A 206 19.59 14.01 3.45
CA THR A 206 19.50 14.66 2.14
C THR A 206 18.31 14.12 1.34
N LEU A 207 17.72 14.99 0.52
CA LEU A 207 16.73 14.63 -0.50
C LEU A 207 17.28 15.09 -1.86
N THR A 208 17.50 14.15 -2.77
CA THR A 208 18.05 14.41 -4.09
C THR A 208 17.05 13.98 -5.17
N THR A 209 16.82 14.84 -6.15
CA THR A 209 16.03 14.53 -7.34
C THR A 209 16.92 14.24 -8.54
N THR A 210 16.51 13.30 -9.40
CA THR A 210 17.25 12.92 -10.61
C THR A 210 16.31 12.28 -11.64
N GLY A 211 16.87 11.86 -12.77
CA GLY A 211 16.13 11.24 -13.87
C GLY A 211 15.80 12.22 -14.98
N ILE A 212 15.17 11.71 -16.04
CA ILE A 212 14.82 12.50 -17.24
C ILE A 212 13.84 13.62 -16.87
N ARG A 213 12.95 13.37 -15.90
CA ARG A 213 11.93 14.30 -15.41
C ARG A 213 12.33 15.00 -14.10
N VAL A 214 13.63 15.26 -13.93
CA VAL A 214 14.14 15.94 -12.72
C VAL A 214 13.49 17.30 -12.49
N TRP A 215 13.18 18.05 -13.53
CA TRP A 215 12.56 19.37 -13.40
C TRP A 215 11.09 19.29 -12.96
N ASP A 216 10.34 18.27 -13.42
CA ASP A 216 8.96 18.07 -13.01
C ASP A 216 8.87 17.75 -11.50
N ILE A 217 9.71 16.84 -11.01
CA ILE A 217 9.73 16.51 -9.58
C ILE A 217 10.27 17.66 -8.72
N SER A 218 11.27 18.39 -9.20
CA SER A 218 11.80 19.55 -8.49
C SER A 218 10.77 20.68 -8.40
N LEU A 219 9.99 20.89 -9.46
CA LEU A 219 8.88 21.83 -9.46
C LEU A 219 7.82 21.41 -8.45
N ARG A 220 7.45 20.12 -8.42
CA ARG A 220 6.48 19.58 -7.46
C ARG A 220 6.94 19.81 -6.01
N PHE A 221 8.23 19.62 -5.72
CA PHE A 221 8.79 19.89 -4.38
C PHE A 221 8.76 21.35 -4.00
N LYS A 222 9.00 22.24 -4.94
CA LYS A 222 8.88 23.69 -4.70
C LYS A 222 7.48 24.07 -4.21
N TYR A 223 6.42 23.40 -4.72
CA TYR A 223 5.03 23.62 -4.29
C TYR A 223 4.65 22.86 -3.01
N SER A 224 5.52 21.99 -2.50
CA SER A 224 5.35 21.31 -1.24
C SER A 224 6.20 21.91 -0.11
N ASP A 225 6.79 23.08 -0.32
CA ASP A 225 7.72 23.74 0.60
C ASP A 225 8.91 22.86 1.05
N ILE A 226 9.22 21.83 0.27
CA ILE A 226 10.36 20.94 0.51
C ILE A 226 11.59 21.54 -0.15
N LYS A 227 12.62 21.77 0.64
CA LYS A 227 13.94 22.20 0.13
C LYS A 227 14.66 21.00 -0.48
N VAL A 228 15.02 21.11 -1.75
CA VAL A 228 15.79 20.10 -2.51
C VAL A 228 17.16 20.68 -2.84
#